data_9d3b223e5d807c89199447b121fc48da
#
_entry.id   9d3b223e5d807c89199447b121fc48da
#
_cell.length_a   1.000
_cell.length_b   1.000
_cell.length_c   1.000
_cell.angle_alpha   90.00
_cell.angle_beta   90.00
_cell.angle_gamma   90.00
#
_symmetry.space_group_name_H-M   'P 1'
#
loop_
_entity.id
_entity.type
_entity.pdbx_description
1 polymer ?
#
loop_
_entity_poly.entity_id
_entity_poly.type
_entity_poly.pdbx_seq_one_letter_code
_entity_poly.pdbx_strand_id
1 'polypeptide(L)'
;LLGNIILFGFFSIAIISQRSGIEKTAVFQTAEQAIRSHEKLKPILEQYPEIEDPEMHLDLRKNTSNPSIVRARVGNEESGKSVVVSLIYRNNPPGWEVLELVVKPLAQ
;
A
#
# COMPACT_ATOMS: atom_id res chain seq x y z
N LEU A 1 18.96 -10.63 -4.75
CA LEU A 1 19.21 -9.23 -4.48
C LEU A 1 19.53 -8.46 -5.74
N LEU A 2 20.48 -8.97 -6.48
CA LEU A 2 20.82 -8.35 -7.74
C LEU A 2 19.63 -8.37 -8.70
N GLY A 3 18.87 -9.44 -8.66
CA GLY A 3 17.70 -9.51 -9.49
C GLY A 3 16.69 -8.43 -9.19
N ASN A 4 16.53 -8.11 -7.93
CA ASN A 4 15.60 -7.06 -7.53
C ASN A 4 16.06 -5.69 -8.04
N ILE A 5 17.35 -5.46 -8.00
CA ILE A 5 17.87 -4.20 -8.48
C ILE A 5 17.67 -4.07 -9.97
N ILE A 6 17.89 -5.12 -10.69
CA ILE A 6 17.71 -5.11 -12.13
C ILE A 6 16.24 -4.87 -12.48
N LEU A 7 15.36 -5.55 -11.80
CA LEU A 7 13.93 -5.35 -12.02
C LEU A 7 13.53 -3.92 -11.76
N PHE A 8 14.07 -3.36 -10.72
CA PHE A 8 13.78 -2.00 -10.35
C PHE A 8 14.16 -1.02 -11.46
N GLY A 9 15.37 -1.13 -11.97
CA GLY A 9 15.82 -0.25 -13.03
C GLY A 9 14.98 -0.39 -14.27
N PHE A 10 14.67 -1.61 -14.62
CA PHE A 10 13.86 -1.87 -15.78
C PHE A 10 12.46 -1.26 -15.61
N PHE A 11 11.89 -1.48 -14.46
CA PHE A 11 10.60 -0.96 -14.13
C PHE A 11 10.57 0.56 -14.20
N SER A 12 11.58 1.20 -13.68
CA SER A 12 11.67 2.65 -13.70
C SER A 12 11.62 3.20 -15.11
N ILE A 13 12.34 2.57 -16.01
CA ILE A 13 12.35 3.03 -17.39
C ILE A 13 10.96 2.95 -17.99
N ALA A 14 10.27 1.86 -17.73
CA ALA A 14 8.97 1.65 -18.30
C ALA A 14 7.95 2.68 -17.84
N ILE A 15 8.13 3.21 -16.65
CA ILE A 15 7.11 4.06 -16.04
C ILE A 15 7.42 5.53 -16.18
N ILE A 16 8.58 5.88 -16.63
CA ILE A 16 8.97 7.29 -16.72
C ILE A 16 7.92 8.13 -17.43
N SER A 17 7.29 7.59 -18.44
CA SER A 17 6.29 8.32 -19.19
C SER A 17 4.94 8.37 -18.50
N GLN A 18 4.80 7.74 -17.35
CA GLN A 18 3.52 7.64 -16.66
C GLN A 18 3.66 8.02 -15.21
N ARG A 19 3.78 9.29 -15.00
CA ARG A 19 4.05 9.82 -13.67
C ARG A 19 3.03 9.41 -12.63
N SER A 20 1.76 9.52 -12.97
CA SER A 20 0.72 9.17 -12.02
C SER A 20 0.74 7.68 -11.70
N GLY A 21 1.18 6.83 -12.66
CA GLY A 21 1.34 5.43 -12.40
C GLY A 21 2.43 5.15 -11.39
N ILE A 22 3.54 5.90 -11.47
CA ILE A 22 4.63 5.76 -10.51
C ILE A 22 4.15 6.12 -9.11
N GLU A 23 3.43 7.22 -8.99
CA GLU A 23 2.95 7.66 -7.69
C GLU A 23 1.95 6.67 -7.11
N LYS A 24 1.04 6.16 -7.93
CA LYS A 24 0.09 5.16 -7.45
C LYS A 24 0.79 3.92 -6.96
N THR A 25 1.81 3.47 -7.69
CA THR A 25 2.58 2.30 -7.30
C THR A 25 3.29 2.54 -5.97
N ALA A 26 3.87 3.72 -5.80
CA ALA A 26 4.57 4.06 -4.57
C ALA A 26 3.63 4.08 -3.38
N VAL A 27 2.45 4.65 -3.54
CA VAL A 27 1.45 4.66 -2.47
C VAL A 27 1.03 3.25 -2.11
N PHE A 28 0.73 2.44 -3.12
CA PHE A 28 0.28 1.07 -2.85
C PHE A 28 1.38 0.25 -2.20
N GLN A 29 2.61 0.37 -2.66
CA GLN A 29 3.72 -0.37 -2.07
C GLN A 29 3.94 0.00 -0.61
N THR A 30 3.83 1.27 -0.29
CA THR A 30 3.97 1.72 1.09
C THR A 30 2.84 1.15 1.96
N ALA A 31 1.62 1.19 1.45
CA ALA A 31 0.48 0.62 2.15
C ALA A 31 0.64 -0.89 2.32
N GLU A 32 1.08 -1.57 1.28
CA GLU A 32 1.27 -3.02 1.33
C GLU A 32 2.30 -3.40 2.38
N GLN A 33 3.40 -2.68 2.44
CA GLN A 33 4.40 -2.95 3.46
C GLN A 33 3.86 -2.77 4.86
N ALA A 34 3.06 -1.73 5.08
CA ALA A 34 2.45 -1.50 6.37
C ALA A 34 1.51 -2.63 6.74
N ILE A 35 0.73 -3.11 5.78
CA ILE A 35 -0.19 -4.21 6.02
C ILE A 35 0.57 -5.48 6.37
N ARG A 36 1.60 -5.80 5.61
CA ARG A 36 2.37 -7.03 5.84
C ARG A 36 3.19 -6.99 7.11
N SER A 37 3.49 -5.80 7.61
CA SER A 37 4.25 -5.64 8.85
C SER A 37 3.37 -5.57 10.09
N HIS A 38 2.07 -5.46 9.93
CA HIS A 38 1.16 -5.29 11.05
C HIS A 38 1.03 -6.59 11.84
N GLU A 39 1.23 -6.51 13.14
CA GLU A 39 1.28 -7.70 13.99
C GLU A 39 0.02 -8.52 13.92
N LYS A 40 -1.13 -7.88 13.89
CA LYS A 40 -2.41 -8.58 13.87
C LYS A 40 -2.67 -9.24 12.54
N LEU A 41 -2.03 -8.80 11.48
CA LEU A 41 -2.25 -9.32 10.14
C LEU A 41 -1.22 -10.36 9.74
N LYS A 42 -0.08 -10.42 10.42
CA LYS A 42 0.96 -11.36 10.06
C LYS A 42 0.49 -12.81 10.04
N PRO A 43 -0.21 -13.29 11.07
CA PRO A 43 -0.67 -14.69 11.03
C PRO A 43 -1.62 -14.97 9.89
N ILE A 44 -2.46 -14.01 9.57
CA ILE A 44 -3.41 -14.17 8.46
C ILE A 44 -2.65 -14.23 7.14
N LEU A 45 -1.66 -13.36 6.96
CA LEU A 45 -0.92 -13.28 5.71
C LEU A 45 0.04 -14.45 5.53
N GLU A 46 0.43 -15.12 6.61
CA GLU A 46 1.21 -16.34 6.49
C GLU A 46 0.39 -17.46 5.85
N GLN A 47 -0.89 -17.50 6.14
CA GLN A 47 -1.78 -18.50 5.60
C GLN A 47 -2.40 -18.07 4.28
N TYR A 48 -2.72 -16.79 4.13
CA TYR A 48 -3.32 -16.21 2.94
C TYR A 48 -2.49 -15.00 2.52
N PRO A 49 -1.42 -15.23 1.75
CA PRO A 49 -0.43 -14.16 1.51
C PRO A 49 -0.88 -13.07 0.55
N GLU A 50 -2.02 -13.21 -0.08
CA GLU A 50 -2.45 -12.22 -1.05
C GLU A 50 -3.30 -11.14 -0.42
N ILE A 51 -3.05 -9.91 -0.84
CA ILE A 51 -3.86 -8.75 -0.48
C ILE A 51 -4.85 -8.55 -1.62
N GLU A 52 -6.14 -8.64 -1.30
CA GLU A 52 -7.19 -8.71 -2.30
C GLU A 52 -8.00 -7.44 -2.38
N ASP A 53 -8.58 -7.22 -3.56
CA ASP A 53 -9.52 -6.14 -3.82
C ASP A 53 -9.02 -4.77 -3.39
N PRO A 54 -7.79 -4.39 -3.79
CA PRO A 54 -7.31 -3.08 -3.38
C PRO A 54 -8.09 -1.97 -4.05
N GLU A 55 -8.46 -1.00 -3.25
CA GLU A 55 -9.16 0.19 -3.70
C GLU A 55 -8.36 1.39 -3.25
N MET A 56 -8.13 2.34 -4.13
CA MET A 56 -7.32 3.50 -3.80
C MET A 56 -8.07 4.77 -4.10
N HIS A 57 -8.12 5.66 -3.11
CA HIS A 57 -8.63 7.02 -3.27
C HIS A 57 -7.45 7.94 -3.01
N LEU A 58 -6.82 8.40 -4.06
CA LEU A 58 -5.53 9.05 -3.96
C LEU A 58 -5.62 10.55 -4.12
N ASP A 59 -4.87 11.24 -3.27
CA ASP A 59 -4.56 12.64 -3.49
C ASP A 59 -3.04 12.70 -3.67
N LEU A 60 -2.62 12.83 -4.92
CA LEU A 60 -1.20 12.75 -5.26
C LEU A 60 -0.47 14.08 -5.17
N ARG A 61 -1.13 15.13 -4.72
CA ARG A 61 -0.49 16.41 -4.51
C ARG A 61 0.51 16.31 -3.36
N LYS A 62 1.65 16.92 -3.54
CA LYS A 62 2.72 16.78 -2.56
C LYS A 62 2.71 17.88 -1.50
N ASN A 63 1.78 18.81 -1.62
CA ASN A 63 1.68 19.90 -0.65
C ASN A 63 0.28 19.99 -0.04
N THR A 64 -0.38 18.85 0.07
CA THR A 64 -1.73 18.80 0.64
C THR A 64 -1.70 18.06 1.98
N SER A 65 -2.65 18.38 2.84
CA SER A 65 -2.84 17.63 4.07
C SER A 65 -3.91 16.55 3.93
N ASN A 66 -4.53 16.44 2.74
CA ASN A 66 -5.51 15.39 2.51
C ASN A 66 -4.81 14.05 2.33
N PRO A 67 -5.22 13.04 3.09
CA PRO A 67 -4.56 11.73 2.95
C PRO A 67 -5.05 10.98 1.72
N SER A 68 -4.17 10.13 1.21
CA SER A 68 -4.55 9.10 0.26
C SER A 68 -5.00 7.88 1.05
N ILE A 69 -6.01 7.21 0.55
CA ILE A 69 -6.61 6.06 1.25
C ILE A 69 -6.45 4.82 0.40
N VAL A 70 -5.93 3.76 1.01
CA VAL A 70 -5.86 2.45 0.37
C VAL A 70 -6.66 1.48 1.22
N ARG A 71 -7.63 0.82 0.59
CA ARG A 71 -8.43 -0.21 1.24
C ARG A 71 -8.12 -1.54 0.61
N ALA A 72 -8.08 -2.58 1.43
CA ALA A 72 -7.80 -3.90 0.92
C ALA A 72 -8.40 -4.94 1.85
N ARG A 73 -8.38 -6.17 1.39
CA ARG A 73 -8.90 -7.29 2.14
C ARG A 73 -7.82 -8.34 2.27
N VAL A 74 -7.71 -8.94 3.45
CA VAL A 74 -6.77 -10.02 3.69
C VAL A 74 -7.50 -11.19 4.32
N GLY A 75 -7.03 -12.40 4.04
CA GLY A 75 -7.62 -13.61 4.61
C GLY A 75 -8.77 -14.13 3.77
N ASN A 76 -9.48 -15.10 4.34
CA ASN A 76 -10.62 -15.69 3.65
C ASN A 76 -11.92 -15.05 4.13
N GLU A 77 -13.05 -15.59 3.68
CA GLU A 77 -14.33 -14.99 4.01
C GLU A 77 -14.70 -15.15 5.48
N GLU A 78 -14.18 -16.17 6.12
CA GLU A 78 -14.51 -16.43 7.51
C GLU A 78 -13.62 -15.69 8.49
N SER A 79 -12.33 -15.66 8.23
CA SER A 79 -11.38 -15.05 9.15
C SER A 79 -10.69 -13.83 8.57
N GLY A 80 -11.23 -13.30 7.49
CA GLY A 80 -10.61 -12.16 6.84
C GLY A 80 -10.83 -10.86 7.56
N LYS A 81 -10.05 -9.87 7.12
CA LYS A 81 -10.11 -8.52 7.66
C LYS A 81 -10.14 -7.52 6.54
N SER A 82 -10.80 -6.41 6.80
CA SER A 82 -10.75 -5.25 5.94
C SER A 82 -9.72 -4.29 6.52
N VAL A 83 -8.85 -3.79 5.68
CA VAL A 83 -7.76 -2.92 6.12
C VAL A 83 -7.87 -1.60 5.40
N VAL A 84 -7.73 -0.51 6.15
CA VAL A 84 -7.74 0.84 5.59
C VAL A 84 -6.45 1.52 6.01
N VAL A 85 -5.67 1.97 5.04
CA VAL A 85 -4.41 2.65 5.28
C VAL A 85 -4.51 4.07 4.77
N SER A 86 -4.18 5.03 5.63
CA SER A 86 -4.14 6.44 5.28
C SER A 86 -2.69 6.87 5.16
N LEU A 87 -2.36 7.53 4.05
CA LEU A 87 -0.99 7.93 3.77
C LEU A 87 -0.95 9.39 3.35
N ILE A 88 0.20 10.01 3.58
CA ILE A 88 0.44 11.38 3.13
C ILE A 88 1.86 11.49 2.60
N TYR A 89 2.06 12.39 1.64
CA TYR A 89 3.40 12.62 1.14
C TYR A 89 4.15 13.58 2.04
N ARG A 90 5.37 13.21 2.42
CA ARG A 90 6.27 14.07 3.19
C ARG A 90 7.41 14.53 2.29
N ASN A 91 7.85 15.76 2.50
CA ASN A 91 8.91 16.31 1.68
C ASN A 91 10.30 16.13 2.29
N ASN A 92 10.40 15.86 3.58
CA ASN A 92 11.68 15.82 4.25
C ASN A 92 11.70 14.73 5.31
N PRO A 93 12.20 13.53 5.00
CA PRO A 93 12.69 13.09 3.69
C PRO A 93 11.53 12.84 2.73
N PRO A 94 11.77 12.93 1.43
CA PRO A 94 10.68 12.73 0.48
C PRO A 94 10.17 11.30 0.49
N GLY A 95 8.86 11.16 0.43
CA GLY A 95 8.24 9.85 0.37
C GLY A 95 6.86 9.83 0.98
N TRP A 96 6.20 8.69 0.82
CA TRP A 96 4.87 8.46 1.37
C TRP A 96 5.00 7.88 2.77
N GLU A 97 4.18 8.38 3.68
CA GLU A 97 4.20 7.97 5.07
C GLU A 97 2.81 7.51 5.47
N VAL A 98 2.75 6.39 6.20
CA VAL A 98 1.49 5.89 6.72
C VAL A 98 1.12 6.70 7.96
N LEU A 99 -0.07 7.30 7.90
CA LEU A 99 -0.60 8.02 9.05
C LEU A 99 -1.35 7.10 9.99
N GLU A 100 -2.11 6.15 9.41
CA GLU A 100 -2.97 5.30 10.20
C GLU A 100 -3.26 4.03 9.43
N LEU A 101 -3.37 2.93 10.15
CA LEU A 101 -3.81 1.67 9.59
C LEU A 101 -4.90 1.11 10.49
N VAL A 102 -6.08 0.86 9.93
CA VAL A 102 -7.23 0.38 10.68
C VAL A 102 -7.60 -1.01 10.17
N VAL A 103 -7.78 -1.94 11.10
CA VAL A 103 -8.17 -3.32 10.78
C VAL A 103 -9.57 -3.55 11.30
N LYS A 104 -10.45 -4.03 10.42
CA LYS A 104 -11.84 -4.30 10.78
C LYS A 104 -12.25 -5.69 10.33
N PRO A 105 -13.22 -6.32 11.02
CA PRO A 105 -13.75 -7.60 10.53
C PRO A 105 -14.44 -7.41 9.20
N LEU A 106 -14.41 -8.44 8.36
CA LEU A 106 -15.08 -8.39 7.07
C LEU A 106 -16.58 -8.49 7.19
N ALA A 107 -17.03 -9.31 8.08
CA ALA A 107 -18.45 -9.68 8.14
C ALA A 107 -19.25 -8.66 8.92
N GLN A 108 -19.41 -7.48 8.39
CA GLN A 108 -20.21 -6.46 9.11
C GLN A 108 -21.05 -5.62 8.17
#